data_f3469e67277482aa7a4344c8b61f609f
#
_entry.id   f3469e67277482aa7a4344c8b61f609f
#
_cell.length_a   1.000
_cell.length_b   1.000
_cell.length_c   1.000
_cell.angle_alpha   90.00
_cell.angle_beta   90.00
_cell.angle_gamma   90.00
#
_symmetry.space_group_name_H-M   'P 1'
#
loop_
_entity.id
_entity.type
_entity.pdbx_description
1 polymer ?
#
loop_
_entity_poly.entity_id
_entity_poly.type
_entity_poly.pdbx_seq_one_letter_code
_entity_poly.pdbx_strand_id
1 'polypeptide(L)'
;QTKYNQKLESIFNVMDYLYTNFKDKGYDEELEFLYINHLLYAGCGRFLKYKNTNNMILKINEIMNSKFPNWMENKYFKTQNKVYKLTCKIFASNNQFLITLYKLFRFLKK
;
A
#
# COMPACT_ATOMS: atom_id res chain seq x y z
N GLN A 1 14.08 7.81 -18.54
CA GLN A 1 14.31 7.10 -17.67
C GLN A 1 13.67 7.37 -16.53
N THR A 2 13.17 6.64 -16.14
CA THR A 2 12.58 6.89 -15.25
C THR A 2 13.09 6.95 -14.21
N LYS A 3 12.85 7.68 -13.59
CA LYS A 3 13.31 7.82 -12.54
C LYS A 3 12.55 7.28 -11.57
N TYR A 4 12.71 6.13 -11.20
CA TYR A 4 12.29 5.57 -10.02
C TYR A 4 13.18 6.24 -9.09
N ASN A 5 12.74 7.16 -8.38
CA ASN A 5 13.68 7.89 -7.65
C ASN A 5 13.53 7.71 -6.19
N GLN A 6 14.50 8.21 -5.48
CA GLN A 6 14.55 8.04 -4.04
C GLN A 6 13.38 8.69 -3.32
N LYS A 7 12.71 9.64 -3.96
CA LYS A 7 11.56 10.25 -3.31
C LYS A 7 10.44 9.26 -3.10
N LEU A 8 10.29 8.29 -4.02
CA LEU A 8 9.25 7.29 -3.86
C LEU A 8 9.58 6.38 -2.69
N GLU A 9 10.86 6.08 -2.51
CA GLU A 9 11.25 5.22 -1.41
C GLU A 9 11.22 5.93 -0.07
N SER A 10 11.28 7.26 -0.08
CA SER A 10 11.26 8.01 1.17
C SER A 10 9.97 7.84 1.94
N ILE A 11 8.90 7.37 1.26
CA ILE A 11 7.65 7.13 1.95
C ILE A 11 7.83 6.10 3.06
N PHE A 12 8.75 5.13 2.87
CA PHE A 12 8.99 4.14 3.91
C PHE A 12 9.56 4.78 5.17
N ASN A 13 10.43 5.77 5.00
CA ASN A 13 11.01 6.46 6.14
C ASN A 13 9.98 7.31 6.86
N VAL A 14 9.10 7.97 6.10
CA VAL A 14 8.05 8.77 6.70
C VAL A 14 7.10 7.89 7.51
N MET A 15 6.70 6.76 6.95
CA MET A 15 5.78 5.87 7.64
C MET A 15 6.43 5.27 8.88
N ASP A 16 7.71 4.94 8.80
CA ASP A 16 8.41 4.41 9.95
C ASP A 16 8.50 5.44 11.08
N TYR A 17 8.73 6.70 10.72
CA TYR A 17 8.76 7.77 11.69
C TYR A 17 7.40 7.89 12.40
N LEU A 18 6.31 7.84 11.62
CA LEU A 18 4.99 7.93 12.20
C LEU A 18 4.71 6.75 13.14
N TYR A 19 5.09 5.56 12.71
CA TYR A 19 4.87 4.38 13.52
C TYR A 19 5.62 4.49 14.85
N THR A 20 6.88 4.85 14.76
CA THR A 20 7.72 4.95 15.95
C THR A 20 7.18 5.97 16.95
N ASN A 21 6.67 7.08 16.44
CA ASN A 21 6.24 8.17 17.30
C ASN A 21 4.81 8.07 17.80
N PHE A 22 3.96 7.33 17.10
CA PHE A 22 2.54 7.30 17.46
C PHE A 22 1.98 5.95 17.87
N LYS A 23 2.77 4.89 17.78
CA LYS A 23 2.24 3.61 18.18
C LYS A 23 2.00 3.60 19.68
N ASP A 24 0.97 2.87 20.09
CA ASP A 24 0.64 2.75 21.51
C ASP A 24 0.25 4.06 22.19
N LYS A 25 -0.19 5.04 21.41
CA LYS A 25 -0.61 6.32 21.98
C LYS A 25 -2.09 6.59 21.73
N GLY A 26 -2.85 5.56 21.44
CA GLY A 26 -4.27 5.72 21.26
C GLY A 26 -4.69 6.00 19.83
N TYR A 27 -3.76 5.94 18.89
CA TYR A 27 -4.05 6.21 17.49
C TYR A 27 -3.85 4.98 16.61
N ASP A 28 -3.98 3.80 17.19
CA ASP A 28 -3.62 2.58 16.47
C ASP A 28 -4.45 2.34 15.21
N GLU A 29 -5.77 2.60 15.30
CA GLU A 29 -6.62 2.43 14.12
C GLU A 29 -6.26 3.44 13.03
N GLU A 30 -6.02 4.68 13.43
CA GLU A 30 -5.66 5.71 12.49
C GLU A 30 -4.30 5.43 11.85
N LEU A 31 -3.35 5.00 12.66
CA LEU A 31 -2.01 4.69 12.16
C LEU A 31 -2.07 3.53 11.17
N GLU A 32 -2.82 2.50 11.50
CA GLU A 32 -3.01 1.37 10.61
C GLU A 32 -3.62 1.82 9.28
N PHE A 33 -4.62 2.68 9.34
CA PHE A 33 -5.25 3.16 8.11
C PHE A 33 -4.29 4.02 7.29
N LEU A 34 -3.44 4.81 7.94
CA LEU A 34 -2.44 5.57 7.21
C LEU A 34 -1.51 4.65 6.43
N TYR A 35 -1.12 3.52 7.04
CA TYR A 35 -0.31 2.55 6.34
C TYR A 35 -1.06 1.93 5.17
N ILE A 36 -2.33 1.60 5.36
CA ILE A 36 -3.13 1.05 4.27
C ILE A 36 -3.20 2.05 3.13
N ASN A 37 -3.53 3.29 3.45
CA ASN A 37 -3.75 4.29 2.43
C ASN A 37 -2.48 4.71 1.70
N HIS A 38 -1.42 4.96 2.44
CA HIS A 38 -0.21 5.50 1.84
C HIS A 38 0.75 4.46 1.29
N LEU A 39 0.76 3.27 1.83
CA LEU A 39 1.64 2.24 1.31
C LEU A 39 0.89 1.25 0.42
N LEU A 40 -0.15 0.64 0.96
CA LEU A 40 -0.81 -0.42 0.21
C LEU A 40 -1.62 0.12 -0.96
N TYR A 41 -2.42 1.12 -0.74
CA TYR A 41 -3.25 1.66 -1.80
C TYR A 41 -2.46 2.58 -2.73
N ALA A 42 -1.96 3.67 -2.20
CA ALA A 42 -1.30 4.68 -3.03
C ALA A 42 0.13 4.29 -3.39
N GLY A 43 0.85 3.71 -2.44
CA GLY A 43 2.25 3.35 -2.68
C GLY A 43 2.40 2.29 -3.75
N CYS A 44 1.64 1.21 -3.64
CA CYS A 44 1.73 0.16 -4.65
C CYS A 44 1.33 0.69 -6.02
N GLY A 45 0.30 1.56 -6.06
CA GLY A 45 -0.12 2.15 -7.31
C GLY A 45 0.97 2.99 -7.96
N ARG A 46 1.72 3.74 -7.14
CA ARG A 46 2.81 4.54 -7.67
C ARG A 46 3.93 3.67 -8.19
N PHE A 47 4.29 2.63 -7.44
CA PHE A 47 5.37 1.76 -7.87
C PHE A 47 5.04 1.00 -9.15
N LEU A 48 3.76 0.75 -9.40
CA LEU A 48 3.38 0.06 -10.63
C LEU A 48 3.76 0.82 -11.88
N LYS A 49 3.94 2.13 -11.78
CA LYS A 49 4.28 2.94 -12.95
C LYS A 49 5.70 2.72 -13.42
N TYR A 50 6.53 2.06 -12.62
CA TYR A 50 7.94 1.90 -12.94
C TYR A 50 8.28 0.44 -13.14
N LYS A 51 9.29 0.19 -13.97
CA LYS A 51 9.72 -1.16 -14.20
C LYS A 51 10.48 -1.68 -13.01
N ASN A 52 10.43 -2.99 -12.84
CA ASN A 52 11.24 -3.64 -11.82
C ASN A 52 10.97 -3.17 -10.39
N THR A 53 9.72 -2.88 -10.10
CA THR A 53 9.37 -2.43 -8.77
C THR A 53 8.58 -3.47 -7.98
N ASN A 54 8.55 -4.71 -8.46
CA ASN A 54 7.86 -5.76 -7.72
C ASN A 54 8.41 -5.93 -6.32
N ASN A 55 9.70 -5.64 -6.15
CA ASN A 55 10.30 -5.73 -4.82
C ASN A 55 9.72 -4.72 -3.86
N MET A 56 9.29 -3.56 -4.38
CA MET A 56 8.71 -2.54 -3.52
C MET A 56 7.31 -2.96 -3.06
N ILE A 57 6.55 -3.59 -3.94
CA ILE A 57 5.24 -4.10 -3.58
C ILE A 57 5.40 -5.21 -2.54
N LEU A 58 6.38 -6.08 -2.74
CA LEU A 58 6.65 -7.13 -1.79
C LEU A 58 7.06 -6.55 -0.43
N LYS A 59 7.88 -5.51 -0.46
CA LYS A 59 8.31 -4.85 0.77
C LYS A 59 7.11 -4.27 1.53
N ILE A 60 6.18 -3.65 0.80
CA ILE A 60 4.99 -3.10 1.41
C ILE A 60 4.18 -4.21 2.07
N ASN A 61 4.05 -5.35 1.38
CA ASN A 61 3.30 -6.46 1.96
C ASN A 61 3.98 -7.01 3.20
N GLU A 62 5.30 -7.05 3.22
CA GLU A 62 6.02 -7.51 4.39
C GLU A 62 5.80 -6.57 5.57
N ILE A 63 5.80 -5.27 5.32
CA ILE A 63 5.55 -4.29 6.36
C ILE A 63 4.14 -4.45 6.93
N MET A 64 3.15 -4.59 6.05
CA MET A 64 1.77 -4.74 6.50
C MET A 64 1.58 -6.02 7.30
N ASN A 65 2.16 -7.11 6.83
CA ASN A 65 2.01 -8.38 7.54
C ASN A 65 2.74 -8.37 8.88
N SER A 66 3.83 -7.63 8.97
CA SER A 66 4.59 -7.56 10.19
C SER A 66 3.94 -6.62 11.22
N LYS A 67 3.52 -5.44 10.79
CA LYS A 67 3.00 -4.45 11.72
C LYS A 67 1.49 -4.48 11.89
N PHE A 68 0.76 -4.79 10.85
CA PHE A 68 -0.69 -4.71 10.87
C PHE A 68 -1.31 -5.92 10.16
N PRO A 69 -1.12 -7.12 10.68
CA PRO A 69 -1.61 -8.33 9.98
C PRO A 69 -3.13 -8.38 9.82
N ASN A 70 -3.87 -7.67 10.67
CA ASN A 70 -5.32 -7.68 10.59
C ASN A 70 -5.87 -6.40 9.98
N TRP A 71 -5.13 -5.82 9.05
CA TRP A 71 -5.50 -4.53 8.48
C TRP A 71 -6.86 -4.51 7.81
N MET A 72 -7.33 -5.65 7.31
CA MET A 72 -8.64 -5.71 6.68
C MET A 72 -9.78 -5.48 7.68
N GLU A 73 -9.49 -5.60 8.98
CA GLU A 73 -10.49 -5.35 10.00
C GLU A 73 -10.54 -3.89 10.43
N ASN A 74 -9.66 -3.07 9.89
CA ASN A 74 -9.60 -1.66 10.25
C ASN A 74 -10.93 -0.97 9.95
N LYS A 75 -11.43 -0.20 10.91
CA LYS A 75 -12.75 0.40 10.74
C LYS A 75 -12.80 1.43 9.61
N TYR A 76 -11.72 2.16 9.39
CA TYR A 76 -11.69 3.13 8.30
C TYR A 76 -11.59 2.44 6.95
N PHE A 77 -10.86 1.33 6.89
CA PHE A 77 -10.77 0.56 5.67
C PHE A 77 -12.14 -0.01 5.29
N LYS A 78 -12.87 -0.52 6.27
CA LYS A 78 -14.18 -1.12 6.01
C LYS A 78 -15.18 -0.14 5.43
N THR A 79 -15.01 1.15 5.70
CA THR A 79 -15.96 2.14 5.20
C THR A 79 -15.63 2.63 3.81
N GLN A 80 -14.51 2.21 3.25
CA GLN A 80 -14.14 2.64 1.91
C GLN A 80 -15.01 1.96 0.85
N ASN A 81 -15.03 2.52 -0.36
CA ASN A 81 -15.84 1.93 -1.41
C ASN A 81 -15.23 0.62 -1.92
N LYS A 82 -16.00 -0.10 -2.72
CA LYS A 82 -15.59 -1.41 -3.17
C LYS A 82 -14.32 -1.39 -4.01
N VAL A 83 -14.16 -0.38 -4.84
CA VAL A 83 -12.98 -0.29 -5.69
C VAL A 83 -11.71 -0.12 -4.87
N TYR A 84 -11.78 0.74 -3.86
CA TYR A 84 -10.65 0.95 -2.96
C TYR A 84 -10.28 -0.36 -2.26
N LYS A 85 -11.29 -1.02 -1.70
CA LYS A 85 -11.03 -2.26 -0.95
C LYS A 85 -10.48 -3.35 -1.85
N LEU A 86 -11.02 -3.47 -3.06
CA LEU A 86 -10.54 -4.46 -3.98
C LEU A 86 -9.10 -4.19 -4.41
N THR A 87 -8.78 -2.92 -4.66
CA THR A 87 -7.43 -2.54 -5.04
C THR A 87 -6.42 -2.95 -3.97
N CYS A 88 -6.74 -2.67 -2.71
CA CYS A 88 -5.85 -3.05 -1.62
C CYS A 88 -5.68 -4.57 -1.55
N LYS A 89 -6.76 -5.31 -1.74
CA LYS A 89 -6.67 -6.76 -1.67
C LYS A 89 -5.86 -7.34 -2.81
N ILE A 90 -5.95 -6.74 -4.00
CA ILE A 90 -5.16 -7.20 -5.14
C ILE A 90 -3.67 -7.04 -4.84
N PHE A 91 -3.27 -5.86 -4.35
CA PHE A 91 -1.86 -5.65 -4.04
C PHE A 91 -1.40 -6.55 -2.90
N ALA A 92 -2.26 -6.73 -1.90
CA ALA A 92 -1.91 -7.55 -0.75
C ALA A 92 -1.79 -9.03 -1.11
N SER A 93 -2.46 -9.46 -2.17
CA SER A 93 -2.38 -10.85 -2.57
C SER A 93 -1.01 -11.20 -3.14
N ASN A 94 -0.29 -10.18 -3.60
CA ASN A 94 1.01 -10.35 -4.25
C ASN A 94 0.89 -11.34 -5.42
N ASN A 95 -0.27 -11.39 -6.05
CA ASN A 95 -0.52 -12.28 -7.16
C ASN A 95 -0.27 -11.52 -8.44
N GLN A 96 0.76 -11.91 -9.18
CA GLN A 96 1.16 -11.18 -10.38
C GLN A 96 0.08 -11.13 -11.44
N PHE A 97 -0.72 -12.18 -11.53
CA PHE A 97 -1.79 -12.21 -12.50
C PHE A 97 -2.84 -11.13 -12.17
N LEU A 98 -3.23 -11.04 -10.91
CA LEU A 98 -4.22 -10.04 -10.49
C LEU A 98 -3.67 -8.64 -10.63
N ILE A 99 -2.40 -8.44 -10.28
CA ILE A 99 -1.78 -7.14 -10.39
C ILE A 99 -1.69 -6.71 -11.85
N THR A 100 -1.36 -7.64 -12.74
CA THR A 100 -1.30 -7.35 -14.15
C THR A 100 -2.67 -6.98 -14.70
N LEU A 101 -3.70 -7.70 -14.28
CA LEU A 101 -5.06 -7.38 -14.70
C LEU A 101 -5.47 -6.00 -14.23
N TYR A 102 -5.14 -5.66 -13.00
CA TYR A 102 -5.45 -4.35 -12.46
C TYR A 102 -4.76 -3.26 -13.26
N LYS A 103 -3.51 -3.48 -13.61
CA LYS A 103 -2.74 -2.51 -14.38
C LYS A 103 -3.36 -2.30 -15.75
N LEU A 104 -3.75 -3.36 -16.43
CA LEU A 104 -4.41 -3.27 -17.72
C LEU A 104 -5.74 -2.52 -17.60
N PHE A 105 -6.49 -2.83 -16.57
CA PHE A 105 -7.78 -2.21 -16.36
C PHE A 105 -7.63 -0.70 -16.16
N ARG A 106 -6.63 -0.29 -15.42
CA ARG A 106 -6.38 1.12 -15.20
C ARG A 106 -6.03 1.85 -16.50
N PHE A 107 -5.22 1.21 -17.34
CA PHE A 107 -4.86 1.83 -18.60
C PHE A 107 -6.06 1.95 -19.51
N LEU A 108 -6.92 0.95 -19.51
CA LEU A 108 -8.08 0.99 -20.37
C LEU A 108 -9.09 2.03 -19.96
N LYS A 109 -9.13 2.36 -18.68
CA LYS A 109 -10.08 3.34 -18.22
C LYS A 109 -9.67 4.76 -18.54
N LYS A 110 -8.46 4.95 -18.96
CA LYS A 110 -8.05 6.31 -19.31
C LYS A 110 -8.59 6.76 -20.67
#